data_87e9da09125df09c110abdb18963a68d
#
_entry.id   87e9da09125df09c110abdb18963a68d
#
_cell.length_a   1.000
_cell.length_b   1.000
_cell.length_c   1.000
_cell.angle_alpha   90.00
_cell.angle_beta   90.00
_cell.angle_gamma   90.00
#
_symmetry.space_group_name_H-M   'P 1'
#
loop_
_entity.id
_entity.type
_entity.pdbx_description
1 polymer ?
#
loop_
_entity_poly.entity_id
_entity_poly.type
_entity_poly.pdbx_seq_one_letter_code
_entity_poly.pdbx_strand_id
1 'polypeptide(L)'
;GKVERSVEHIRRRAFAYDVRFGSLEQAQCHLDKVCDRLNGEASNMSAQEKKERVQADIAALRPLDHGDMGCFEQRHARVGKYSTITVDGVHYSVPDRLVGREVPIKMYSERIVVLDGRDKVATHVRSRRLGDWCIDLMHYLGTFLRKPAALGRTTAMRQVHPDVAALFRKHFTDSPRSFVELLVFTRDNQRTYADILAAADRLSSRGLKRLSSEQLSAEMLASDGNGTANVRQDAATLTPSDPQQTAIEESASQTLDTLSAMIGCGATQQPVNKVTV
;
A
#
# COMPACT_ATOMS: atom_id res chain seq x y z
N GLY A 1 2.01 -31.92 -9.75
CA GLY A 1 1.82 -31.95 -11.19
C GLY A 1 3.03 -31.44 -11.98
N LYS A 2 2.90 -31.31 -13.30
CA LYS A 2 3.98 -30.81 -14.18
C LYS A 2 4.37 -29.37 -13.85
N VAL A 3 3.40 -28.54 -13.53
CA VAL A 3 3.62 -27.11 -13.21
C VAL A 3 4.46 -26.94 -11.93
N GLU A 4 4.16 -27.69 -10.89
CA GLU A 4 4.92 -27.68 -9.62
C GLU A 4 6.38 -28.07 -9.83
N ARG A 5 6.63 -29.10 -10.67
CA ARG A 5 8.01 -29.52 -11.02
C ARG A 5 8.74 -28.44 -11.82
N SER A 6 8.05 -27.71 -12.68
CA SER A 6 8.64 -26.61 -13.43
C SER A 6 9.04 -25.45 -12.51
N VAL A 7 8.18 -25.08 -11.57
CA VAL A 7 8.49 -24.07 -10.55
C VAL A 7 9.68 -24.49 -9.69
N GLU A 8 9.68 -25.74 -9.22
CA GLU A 8 10.80 -26.30 -8.44
C GLU A 8 12.12 -26.32 -9.23
N HIS A 9 12.04 -26.66 -10.52
CA HIS A 9 13.20 -26.67 -11.40
C HIS A 9 13.80 -25.28 -11.58
N ILE A 10 12.96 -24.27 -11.86
CA ILE A 10 13.39 -22.87 -11.99
C ILE A 10 13.98 -22.38 -10.66
N ARG A 11 13.30 -22.64 -9.56
CA ARG A 11 13.74 -22.24 -8.22
C ARG A 11 15.12 -22.79 -7.87
N ARG A 12 15.36 -24.08 -8.12
CA ARG A 12 16.67 -24.71 -7.91
C ARG A 12 17.74 -24.11 -8.79
N ARG A 13 17.43 -23.80 -10.06
CA ARG A 13 18.39 -23.20 -10.98
C ARG A 13 18.71 -21.74 -10.68
N ALA A 14 17.73 -20.99 -10.19
CA ALA A 14 17.89 -19.57 -9.89
C ALA A 14 18.54 -19.34 -8.51
N PHE A 15 18.20 -20.16 -7.50
CA PHE A 15 18.51 -19.87 -6.10
C PHE A 15 19.21 -21.04 -5.35
N ALA A 16 19.79 -22.00 -6.06
CA ALA A 16 20.43 -23.16 -5.44
C ALA A 16 21.75 -22.83 -4.72
N TYR A 17 22.40 -21.73 -5.08
CA TYR A 17 23.63 -21.27 -4.47
C TYR A 17 23.35 -20.06 -3.59
N ASP A 18 24.26 -19.77 -2.66
CA ASP A 18 24.14 -18.62 -1.74
C ASP A 18 24.26 -17.31 -2.54
N VAL A 19 23.18 -16.96 -3.25
CA VAL A 19 23.06 -15.74 -4.04
C VAL A 19 22.38 -14.69 -3.15
N ARG A 20 23.08 -13.59 -2.89
CA ARG A 20 22.56 -12.49 -2.11
C ARG A 20 22.17 -11.35 -3.06
N PHE A 21 20.98 -10.78 -2.83
CA PHE A 21 20.47 -9.67 -3.60
C PHE A 21 20.32 -8.45 -2.69
N GLY A 22 20.66 -7.28 -3.19
CA GLY A 22 20.49 -6.02 -2.47
C GLY A 22 19.06 -5.49 -2.52
N SER A 23 18.26 -5.93 -3.51
CA SER A 23 16.86 -5.55 -3.64
C SER A 23 16.03 -6.62 -4.33
N LEU A 24 14.70 -6.47 -4.26
CA LEU A 24 13.76 -7.36 -4.93
C LEU A 24 13.89 -7.29 -6.46
N GLU A 25 14.15 -6.09 -6.99
CA GLU A 25 14.35 -5.86 -8.43
C GLU A 25 15.59 -6.60 -8.95
N GLN A 26 16.67 -6.64 -8.16
CA GLN A 26 17.86 -7.42 -8.51
C GLN A 26 17.56 -8.91 -8.53
N ALA A 27 16.79 -9.40 -7.56
CA ALA A 27 16.36 -10.81 -7.52
C ALA A 27 15.47 -11.14 -8.72
N GLN A 28 14.55 -10.26 -9.08
CA GLN A 28 13.68 -10.43 -10.25
C GLN A 28 14.50 -10.44 -11.55
N CYS A 29 15.39 -9.47 -11.74
CA CYS A 29 16.25 -9.42 -12.92
C CYS A 29 17.15 -10.68 -13.04
N HIS A 30 17.62 -11.23 -11.92
CA HIS A 30 18.36 -12.48 -11.91
C HIS A 30 17.47 -13.66 -12.35
N LEU A 31 16.25 -13.74 -11.81
CA LEU A 31 15.28 -14.76 -12.17
C LEU A 31 14.94 -14.72 -13.67
N ASP A 32 14.70 -13.54 -14.22
CA ASP A 32 14.39 -13.34 -15.63
C ASP A 32 15.54 -13.83 -16.52
N LYS A 33 16.79 -13.48 -16.19
CA LYS A 33 17.98 -13.99 -16.90
C LYS A 33 18.10 -15.51 -16.84
N VAL A 34 17.77 -16.12 -15.71
CA VAL A 34 17.78 -17.58 -15.58
C VAL A 34 16.66 -18.20 -16.42
N CYS A 35 15.47 -17.62 -16.43
CA CYS A 35 14.36 -18.07 -17.28
C CYS A 35 14.71 -17.96 -18.76
N ASP A 36 15.30 -16.85 -19.20
CA ASP A 36 15.73 -16.65 -20.60
C ASP A 36 16.77 -17.70 -21.01
N ARG A 37 17.76 -17.96 -20.13
CA ARG A 37 18.74 -19.02 -20.37
C ARG A 37 18.09 -20.40 -20.49
N LEU A 38 17.20 -20.76 -19.55
CA LEU A 38 16.49 -22.03 -19.56
C LEU A 38 15.59 -22.16 -20.81
N ASN A 39 14.99 -21.08 -21.26
CA ASN A 39 14.23 -21.04 -22.50
C ASN A 39 15.12 -21.20 -23.74
N GLY A 40 16.39 -20.79 -23.67
CA GLY A 40 17.39 -20.97 -24.71
C GLY A 40 18.07 -22.37 -24.69
N GLU A 41 18.14 -23.01 -23.51
CA GLU A 41 18.73 -24.35 -23.35
C GLU A 41 17.89 -25.43 -24.06
N ALA A 42 18.58 -26.42 -24.56
CA ALA A 42 18.11 -27.41 -25.51
C ALA A 42 16.81 -28.13 -25.13
N SER A 43 15.85 -28.02 -25.98
CA SER A 43 14.90 -29.07 -26.29
C SER A 43 15.46 -29.87 -27.49
N ASN A 44 14.96 -31.09 -27.74
CA ASN A 44 15.27 -31.84 -28.94
C ASN A 44 14.78 -31.18 -30.25
N MET A 45 14.48 -29.89 -30.22
CA MET A 45 13.96 -29.06 -31.30
C MET A 45 14.99 -27.99 -31.68
N SER A 46 15.10 -27.68 -32.95
CA SER A 46 15.91 -26.57 -33.41
C SER A 46 15.40 -25.22 -32.85
N ALA A 47 16.28 -24.23 -32.74
CA ALA A 47 15.90 -22.90 -32.28
C ALA A 47 14.80 -22.27 -33.18
N GLN A 48 14.82 -22.56 -34.44
CA GLN A 48 13.84 -22.07 -35.44
C GLN A 48 12.46 -22.71 -35.19
N GLU A 49 12.37 -24.03 -35.07
CA GLU A 49 11.12 -24.74 -34.78
C GLU A 49 10.51 -24.30 -33.44
N LYS A 50 11.35 -24.05 -32.42
CA LYS A 50 10.90 -23.52 -31.13
C LYS A 50 10.28 -22.15 -31.29
N LYS A 51 10.92 -21.25 -32.03
CA LYS A 51 10.42 -19.90 -32.31
C LYS A 51 9.08 -19.93 -33.05
N GLU A 52 8.96 -20.77 -34.08
CA GLU A 52 7.73 -20.93 -34.83
C GLU A 52 6.57 -21.45 -33.99
N ARG A 53 6.81 -22.43 -33.10
CA ARG A 53 5.79 -22.92 -32.17
C ARG A 53 5.36 -21.86 -31.16
N VAL A 54 6.30 -21.13 -30.56
CA VAL A 54 5.99 -20.04 -29.64
C VAL A 54 5.16 -18.95 -30.34
N GLN A 55 5.49 -18.63 -31.58
CA GLN A 55 4.71 -17.65 -32.37
C GLN A 55 3.29 -18.16 -32.67
N ALA A 56 3.17 -19.45 -33.03
CA ALA A 56 1.87 -20.07 -33.25
C ALA A 56 1.01 -20.11 -31.97
N ASP A 57 1.62 -20.41 -30.83
CA ASP A 57 0.92 -20.39 -29.53
C ASP A 57 0.47 -18.97 -29.15
N ILE A 58 1.34 -17.97 -29.33
CA ILE A 58 0.98 -16.57 -29.08
C ILE A 58 -0.18 -16.12 -29.99
N ALA A 59 -0.15 -16.49 -31.28
CA ALA A 59 -1.20 -16.18 -32.22
C ALA A 59 -2.55 -16.85 -31.90
N ALA A 60 -2.50 -18.00 -31.20
CA ALA A 60 -3.69 -18.73 -30.77
C ALA A 60 -4.24 -18.26 -29.40
N LEU A 61 -3.50 -17.43 -28.65
CA LEU A 61 -3.96 -16.86 -27.38
C LEU A 61 -5.16 -15.94 -27.62
N ARG A 62 -6.17 -16.10 -26.78
CA ARG A 62 -7.32 -15.19 -26.77
C ARG A 62 -7.05 -14.06 -25.78
N PRO A 63 -7.51 -12.82 -26.09
CA PRO A 63 -7.52 -11.76 -25.09
C PRO A 63 -8.27 -12.23 -23.83
N LEU A 64 -7.78 -11.86 -22.66
CA LEU A 64 -8.51 -12.08 -21.43
C LEU A 64 -9.72 -11.13 -21.42
N ASP A 65 -10.93 -11.71 -21.40
CA ASP A 65 -12.18 -10.94 -21.32
C ASP A 65 -12.39 -10.26 -19.97
N HIS A 66 -11.53 -10.60 -19.00
CA HIS A 66 -11.57 -10.06 -17.65
C HIS A 66 -10.25 -9.40 -17.33
N GLY A 67 -10.33 -8.23 -16.67
CA GLY A 67 -9.15 -7.56 -16.15
C GLY A 67 -8.40 -8.45 -15.15
N ASP A 68 -7.21 -8.00 -14.73
CA ASP A 68 -6.40 -8.71 -13.74
C ASP A 68 -7.24 -9.02 -12.50
N MET A 69 -7.55 -10.29 -12.29
CA MET A 69 -8.32 -10.73 -11.12
C MET A 69 -7.49 -10.68 -9.83
N GLY A 70 -6.19 -10.44 -9.94
CA GLY A 70 -5.25 -10.38 -8.83
C GLY A 70 -5.29 -11.65 -7.96
N CYS A 71 -4.13 -12.06 -7.49
CA CYS A 71 -4.05 -13.17 -6.53
C CYS A 71 -4.35 -12.65 -5.13
N PHE A 72 -5.38 -13.16 -4.48
CA PHE A 72 -5.72 -12.85 -3.09
C PHE A 72 -6.18 -14.08 -2.33
N GLU A 73 -5.94 -14.09 -1.04
CA GLU A 73 -6.53 -15.03 -0.10
C GLU A 73 -7.78 -14.40 0.50
N GLN A 74 -8.89 -15.14 0.52
CA GLN A 74 -10.12 -14.67 1.16
C GLN A 74 -10.20 -15.20 2.58
N ARG A 75 -10.44 -14.30 3.52
CA ARG A 75 -10.68 -14.60 4.95
C ARG A 75 -11.88 -13.83 5.46
N HIS A 76 -12.30 -14.15 6.68
CA HIS A 76 -13.32 -13.42 7.43
C HIS A 76 -12.73 -13.00 8.77
N ALA A 77 -13.11 -11.84 9.26
CA ALA A 77 -12.74 -11.38 10.60
C ALA A 77 -13.88 -10.63 11.26
N ARG A 78 -13.99 -10.80 12.58
CA ARG A 78 -14.92 -10.04 13.39
C ARG A 78 -14.35 -8.68 13.75
N VAL A 79 -15.15 -7.63 13.55
CA VAL A 79 -14.76 -6.27 13.91
C VAL A 79 -14.86 -6.08 15.41
N GLY A 80 -13.73 -5.76 16.03
CA GLY A 80 -13.62 -5.53 17.47
C GLY A 80 -14.21 -4.18 17.92
N LYS A 81 -14.30 -3.97 19.22
CA LYS A 81 -14.84 -2.76 19.87
C LYS A 81 -14.08 -1.47 19.50
N TYR A 82 -12.87 -1.59 19.03
CA TYR A 82 -12.04 -0.45 18.58
C TYR A 82 -12.16 -0.17 17.09
N SER A 83 -13.19 -0.71 16.42
CA SER A 83 -13.38 -0.58 14.97
C SER A 83 -12.16 -1.11 14.20
N THR A 84 -11.62 -2.24 14.63
CA THR A 84 -10.49 -2.91 14.01
C THR A 84 -10.76 -4.38 13.79
N ILE A 85 -10.16 -4.92 12.73
CA ILE A 85 -9.98 -6.34 12.49
C ILE A 85 -8.53 -6.72 12.76
N THR A 86 -8.29 -7.97 13.13
CA THR A 86 -6.92 -8.50 13.30
C THR A 86 -6.65 -9.53 12.22
N VAL A 87 -5.58 -9.31 11.45
CA VAL A 87 -5.13 -10.20 10.38
C VAL A 87 -3.63 -10.41 10.55
N ASP A 88 -3.20 -11.66 10.65
CA ASP A 88 -1.79 -12.05 10.86
C ASP A 88 -1.11 -11.29 12.04
N GLY A 89 -1.89 -11.02 13.11
CA GLY A 89 -1.39 -10.30 14.28
C GLY A 89 -1.27 -8.79 14.14
N VAL A 90 -1.75 -8.21 13.03
CA VAL A 90 -1.80 -6.76 12.75
C VAL A 90 -3.23 -6.27 12.84
N HIS A 91 -3.42 -5.07 13.39
CA HIS A 91 -4.73 -4.45 13.57
C HIS A 91 -4.99 -3.42 12.47
N TYR A 92 -6.07 -3.62 11.70
CA TYR A 92 -6.49 -2.73 10.63
C TYR A 92 -7.82 -2.09 10.97
N SER A 93 -7.92 -0.77 10.86
CA SER A 93 -9.17 -0.07 11.13
C SER A 93 -10.20 -0.31 10.03
N VAL A 94 -11.45 -0.30 10.43
CA VAL A 94 -12.61 -0.37 9.52
C VAL A 94 -13.66 0.64 9.99
N PRO A 95 -14.62 1.06 9.13
CA PRO A 95 -15.65 1.99 9.53
C PRO A 95 -16.36 1.58 10.84
N ASP A 96 -16.51 2.51 11.76
CA ASP A 96 -17.04 2.28 13.11
C ASP A 96 -18.47 1.72 13.14
N ARG A 97 -19.24 1.91 12.05
CA ARG A 97 -20.56 1.29 11.85
C ARG A 97 -20.54 -0.24 11.76
N LEU A 98 -19.36 -0.84 11.54
CA LEU A 98 -19.20 -2.30 11.38
C LEU A 98 -18.83 -3.01 12.68
N VAL A 99 -18.67 -2.29 13.79
CA VAL A 99 -18.34 -2.90 15.10
C VAL A 99 -19.28 -4.04 15.44
N GLY A 100 -18.69 -5.18 15.83
CA GLY A 100 -19.41 -6.40 16.20
C GLY A 100 -19.82 -7.29 15.01
N ARG A 101 -19.72 -6.81 13.78
CA ARG A 101 -20.02 -7.57 12.55
C ARG A 101 -18.84 -8.43 12.12
N GLU A 102 -19.11 -9.45 11.37
CA GLU A 102 -18.13 -10.24 10.64
C GLU A 102 -18.03 -9.70 9.21
N VAL A 103 -16.82 -9.48 8.73
CA VAL A 103 -16.53 -8.88 7.42
C VAL A 103 -15.60 -9.75 6.60
N PRO A 104 -15.88 -9.93 5.29
CA PRO A 104 -14.96 -10.60 4.37
C PRO A 104 -13.76 -9.71 4.06
N ILE A 105 -12.60 -10.36 3.93
CA ILE A 105 -11.32 -9.72 3.67
C ILE A 105 -10.66 -10.37 2.48
N LYS A 106 -10.16 -9.57 1.54
CA LYS A 106 -9.27 -10.01 0.47
C LYS A 106 -7.85 -9.60 0.82
N MET A 107 -6.99 -10.59 1.06
CA MET A 107 -5.58 -10.38 1.36
C MET A 107 -4.76 -10.54 0.09
N TYR A 108 -4.18 -9.45 -0.37
CA TYR A 108 -3.18 -9.41 -1.44
C TYR A 108 -1.77 -9.45 -0.85
N SER A 109 -0.75 -9.50 -1.69
CA SER A 109 0.66 -9.45 -1.25
C SER A 109 0.97 -8.17 -0.48
N GLU A 110 0.50 -7.01 -0.98
CA GLU A 110 0.88 -5.69 -0.50
C GLU A 110 -0.28 -4.91 0.13
N ARG A 111 -1.50 -5.41 0.03
CA ARG A 111 -2.69 -4.71 0.56
C ARG A 111 -3.72 -5.66 1.12
N ILE A 112 -4.55 -5.11 2.00
CA ILE A 112 -5.75 -5.76 2.55
C ILE A 112 -6.95 -4.93 2.14
N VAL A 113 -7.97 -5.59 1.59
CA VAL A 113 -9.24 -4.98 1.22
C VAL A 113 -10.34 -5.58 2.07
N VAL A 114 -11.09 -4.76 2.77
CA VAL A 114 -12.23 -5.16 3.61
C VAL A 114 -13.53 -4.85 2.89
N LEU A 115 -14.45 -5.78 2.93
CA LEU A 115 -15.73 -5.68 2.24
C LEU A 115 -16.91 -5.64 3.25
N ASP A 116 -17.98 -4.95 2.89
CA ASP A 116 -19.28 -5.00 3.54
C ASP A 116 -20.30 -5.45 2.47
N GLY A 117 -20.60 -6.73 2.43
CA GLY A 117 -21.28 -7.33 1.29
C GLY A 117 -20.41 -7.31 0.03
N ARG A 118 -20.82 -6.53 -0.98
CA ARG A 118 -20.08 -6.35 -2.23
C ARG A 118 -19.23 -5.07 -2.25
N ASP A 119 -19.47 -4.18 -1.31
CA ASP A 119 -18.84 -2.86 -1.28
C ASP A 119 -17.48 -2.91 -0.60
N LYS A 120 -16.49 -2.27 -1.20
CA LYS A 120 -15.18 -2.06 -0.61
C LYS A 120 -15.29 -0.92 0.41
N VAL A 121 -15.05 -1.24 1.70
CA VAL A 121 -15.21 -0.29 2.81
C VAL A 121 -13.90 0.17 3.43
N ALA A 122 -12.82 -0.59 3.23
CA ALA A 122 -11.48 -0.20 3.65
C ALA A 122 -10.42 -0.84 2.76
N THR A 123 -9.32 -0.11 2.58
CA THR A 123 -8.10 -0.65 1.96
C THR A 123 -6.91 -0.17 2.79
N HIS A 124 -6.03 -1.09 3.14
CA HIS A 124 -4.81 -0.80 3.90
C HIS A 124 -3.61 -1.41 3.21
N VAL A 125 -2.46 -0.75 3.29
CA VAL A 125 -1.17 -1.37 3.01
C VAL A 125 -0.96 -2.49 4.02
N ARG A 126 -0.51 -3.65 3.55
CA ARG A 126 -0.30 -4.81 4.41
C ARG A 126 0.99 -4.64 5.22
N SER A 127 0.87 -4.45 6.52
CA SER A 127 2.01 -4.55 7.42
C SER A 127 2.34 -6.03 7.71
N ARG A 128 3.62 -6.33 7.83
CA ARG A 128 4.14 -7.66 8.23
C ARG A 128 4.69 -7.65 9.66
N ARG A 129 4.60 -6.51 10.34
CA ARG A 129 5.09 -6.35 11.70
C ARG A 129 4.00 -6.70 12.69
N LEU A 130 4.21 -7.75 13.46
CA LEU A 130 3.27 -8.18 14.50
C LEU A 130 2.98 -7.06 15.49
N GLY A 131 1.71 -6.89 15.84
CA GLY A 131 1.25 -5.87 16.79
C GLY A 131 1.08 -4.47 16.22
N ASP A 132 1.33 -4.25 14.91
CA ASP A 132 1.09 -2.96 14.27
C ASP A 132 -0.40 -2.61 14.27
N TRP A 133 -0.64 -1.31 14.27
CA TRP A 133 -1.96 -0.70 14.15
C TRP A 133 -1.99 0.19 12.92
N CYS A 134 -2.69 -0.24 11.88
CA CYS A 134 -2.90 0.50 10.65
C CYS A 134 -4.26 1.20 10.72
N ILE A 135 -4.27 2.48 11.06
CA ILE A 135 -5.47 3.23 11.42
C ILE A 135 -5.75 4.34 10.40
N ASP A 136 -6.92 4.31 9.80
CA ASP A 136 -7.43 5.41 8.99
C ASP A 136 -8.41 6.25 9.82
N LEU A 137 -8.18 7.57 9.83
CA LEU A 137 -8.99 8.54 10.56
C LEU A 137 -10.45 8.57 10.06
N MET A 138 -10.64 8.37 8.75
CA MET A 138 -11.98 8.36 8.12
C MET A 138 -12.89 7.24 8.64
N HIS A 139 -12.33 6.18 9.19
CA HIS A 139 -13.10 5.06 9.73
C HIS A 139 -13.81 5.38 11.06
N TYR A 140 -13.43 6.47 11.74
CA TYR A 140 -13.92 6.82 13.08
C TYR A 140 -14.83 8.06 13.09
N LEU A 141 -15.29 8.54 11.92
CA LEU A 141 -16.05 9.78 11.83
C LEU A 141 -17.34 9.76 12.67
N GLY A 142 -18.07 8.65 12.68
CA GLY A 142 -19.27 8.51 13.51
C GLY A 142 -18.95 8.61 15.01
N THR A 143 -17.82 8.09 15.45
CA THR A 143 -17.33 8.20 16.82
C THR A 143 -16.91 9.63 17.14
N PHE A 144 -16.21 10.31 16.23
CA PHE A 144 -15.75 11.69 16.42
C PHE A 144 -16.87 12.72 16.36
N LEU A 145 -17.92 12.49 15.59
CA LEU A 145 -19.13 13.34 15.62
C LEU A 145 -19.76 13.35 17.03
N ARG A 146 -19.71 12.23 17.75
CA ARG A 146 -20.21 12.12 19.12
C ARG A 146 -19.24 12.67 20.16
N LYS A 147 -17.92 12.55 19.93
CA LYS A 147 -16.85 12.95 20.85
C LYS A 147 -15.72 13.72 20.13
N PRO A 148 -16.00 14.93 19.62
CA PRO A 148 -15.02 15.65 18.80
C PRO A 148 -13.72 16.00 19.54
N ALA A 149 -13.82 16.30 20.83
CA ALA A 149 -12.67 16.67 21.65
C ALA A 149 -11.62 15.56 21.80
N ALA A 150 -11.98 14.30 21.54
CA ALA A 150 -11.06 13.19 21.59
C ALA A 150 -10.10 13.15 20.38
N LEU A 151 -10.49 13.77 19.24
CA LEU A 151 -9.83 13.66 17.95
C LEU A 151 -8.30 13.87 18.03
N GLY A 152 -7.86 15.00 18.59
CA GLY A 152 -6.45 15.41 18.61
C GLY A 152 -5.52 14.49 19.40
N ARG A 153 -6.06 13.62 20.25
CA ARG A 153 -5.27 12.70 21.11
C ARG A 153 -5.27 11.26 20.64
N THR A 154 -5.95 10.95 19.54
CA THR A 154 -6.12 9.58 19.04
C THR A 154 -4.93 9.08 18.24
N THR A 155 -4.75 7.76 18.21
CA THR A 155 -3.79 7.09 17.33
C THR A 155 -4.10 7.39 15.85
N ALA A 156 -5.39 7.49 15.49
CA ALA A 156 -5.81 7.86 14.14
C ALA A 156 -5.23 9.22 13.70
N MET A 157 -5.26 10.24 14.58
CA MET A 157 -4.68 11.55 14.26
C MET A 157 -3.15 11.54 14.21
N ARG A 158 -2.50 10.58 14.89
CA ARG A 158 -1.03 10.44 14.80
C ARG A 158 -0.57 9.77 13.51
N GLN A 159 -1.42 8.95 12.89
CA GLN A 159 -1.13 8.22 11.66
C GLN A 159 -1.65 8.91 10.40
N VAL A 160 -2.41 9.99 10.53
CA VAL A 160 -2.80 10.80 9.37
C VAL A 160 -1.59 11.55 8.81
N HIS A 161 -1.66 11.90 7.53
CA HIS A 161 -0.59 12.67 6.89
C HIS A 161 -0.16 13.88 7.72
N PRO A 162 1.14 14.15 7.88
CA PRO A 162 1.65 15.23 8.74
C PRO A 162 1.03 16.60 8.49
N ASP A 163 0.78 16.94 7.21
CA ASP A 163 0.19 18.22 6.81
C ASP A 163 -1.27 18.34 7.23
N VAL A 164 -2.03 17.24 7.19
CA VAL A 164 -3.42 17.22 7.70
C VAL A 164 -3.42 17.41 9.21
N ALA A 165 -2.50 16.76 9.91
CA ALA A 165 -2.33 16.96 11.35
C ALA A 165 -1.87 18.41 11.68
N ALA A 166 -1.02 19.01 10.85
CA ALA A 166 -0.59 20.41 10.98
C ALA A 166 -1.77 21.37 10.73
N LEU A 167 -2.56 21.14 9.70
CA LEU A 167 -3.78 21.89 9.41
C LEU A 167 -4.74 21.85 10.60
N PHE A 168 -4.99 20.68 11.17
CA PHE A 168 -5.82 20.52 12.36
C PHE A 168 -5.27 21.35 13.52
N ARG A 169 -3.98 21.19 13.85
CA ARG A 169 -3.35 21.93 14.95
C ARG A 169 -3.38 23.43 14.77
N LYS A 170 -3.22 23.91 13.55
CA LYS A 170 -3.16 25.36 13.25
C LYS A 170 -4.53 26.03 13.27
N HIS A 171 -5.58 25.34 12.80
CA HIS A 171 -6.86 26.00 12.52
C HIS A 171 -8.04 25.44 13.30
N PHE A 172 -7.97 24.19 13.81
CA PHE A 172 -9.12 23.47 14.34
C PHE A 172 -8.96 22.96 15.78
N THR A 173 -7.85 23.28 16.46
CA THR A 173 -7.64 22.85 17.87
C THR A 173 -8.76 23.32 18.79
N ASP A 174 -9.23 24.55 18.60
CA ASP A 174 -10.31 25.16 19.39
C ASP A 174 -11.71 24.69 18.95
N SER A 175 -11.83 24.14 17.74
CA SER A 175 -13.09 23.68 17.16
C SER A 175 -12.95 22.31 16.49
N PRO A 176 -12.63 21.23 17.24
CA PRO A 176 -12.43 19.90 16.67
C PRO A 176 -13.64 19.38 15.92
N ARG A 177 -14.85 19.79 16.32
CA ARG A 177 -16.10 19.42 15.66
C ARG A 177 -16.15 19.88 14.21
N SER A 178 -15.75 21.11 13.95
CA SER A 178 -15.72 21.67 12.59
C SER A 178 -14.75 20.91 11.69
N PHE A 179 -13.63 20.41 12.24
CA PHE A 179 -12.74 19.56 11.48
C PHE A 179 -13.36 18.19 11.17
N VAL A 180 -14.08 17.57 12.12
CA VAL A 180 -14.80 16.33 11.86
C VAL A 180 -15.86 16.52 10.79
N GLU A 181 -16.59 17.63 10.82
CA GLU A 181 -17.60 18.00 9.79
C GLU A 181 -16.95 18.16 8.42
N LEU A 182 -15.76 18.78 8.34
CA LEU A 182 -14.95 18.83 7.10
C LEU A 182 -14.58 17.44 6.59
N LEU A 183 -14.13 16.53 7.47
CA LEU A 183 -13.80 15.16 7.09
C LEU A 183 -15.03 14.37 6.62
N VAL A 184 -16.19 14.57 7.26
CA VAL A 184 -17.47 13.98 6.82
C VAL A 184 -17.82 14.49 5.43
N PHE A 185 -17.75 15.81 5.22
CA PHE A 185 -17.98 16.41 3.91
C PHE A 185 -17.03 15.81 2.84
N THR A 186 -15.76 15.67 3.17
CA THR A 186 -14.74 15.11 2.28
C THR A 186 -15.09 13.68 1.88
N ARG A 187 -15.46 12.83 2.83
CA ARG A 187 -15.91 11.46 2.57
C ARG A 187 -17.17 11.40 1.70
N ASP A 188 -18.17 12.19 2.05
CA ASP A 188 -19.49 12.14 1.42
C ASP A 188 -19.44 12.65 -0.03
N ASN A 189 -18.48 13.53 -0.34
CA ASN A 189 -18.21 14.02 -1.69
C ASN A 189 -17.08 13.27 -2.40
N GLN A 190 -16.65 12.10 -1.90
CA GLN A 190 -15.59 11.25 -2.50
C GLN A 190 -14.27 12.03 -2.72
N ARG A 191 -13.97 12.98 -1.82
CA ARG A 191 -12.72 13.75 -1.83
C ARG A 191 -11.65 13.08 -0.97
N THR A 192 -10.43 13.53 -1.15
CA THR A 192 -9.24 13.02 -0.48
C THR A 192 -8.65 14.03 0.50
N TYR A 193 -7.70 13.60 1.32
CA TYR A 193 -6.90 14.53 2.13
C TYR A 193 -6.11 15.52 1.27
N ALA A 194 -5.67 15.11 0.08
CA ALA A 194 -4.97 16.01 -0.85
C ALA A 194 -5.85 17.18 -1.29
N ASP A 195 -7.15 16.95 -1.49
CA ASP A 195 -8.10 18.00 -1.86
C ASP A 195 -8.27 19.03 -0.73
N ILE A 196 -8.30 18.56 0.53
CA ILE A 196 -8.33 19.45 1.71
C ILE A 196 -7.07 20.32 1.75
N LEU A 197 -5.89 19.73 1.57
CA LEU A 197 -4.61 20.42 1.62
C LEU A 197 -4.50 21.44 0.47
N ALA A 198 -4.87 21.03 -0.75
CA ALA A 198 -4.87 21.94 -1.90
C ALA A 198 -5.83 23.13 -1.72
N ALA A 199 -7.01 22.90 -1.13
CA ALA A 199 -7.93 23.98 -0.78
C ALA A 199 -7.34 24.92 0.29
N ALA A 200 -6.68 24.36 1.31
CA ALA A 200 -6.02 25.12 2.36
C ALA A 200 -4.88 25.99 1.81
N ASP A 201 -4.09 25.48 0.88
CA ASP A 201 -3.00 26.21 0.24
C ASP A 201 -3.53 27.37 -0.62
N ARG A 202 -4.59 27.13 -1.41
CA ARG A 202 -5.23 28.17 -2.22
C ARG A 202 -5.80 29.31 -1.35
N LEU A 203 -6.49 28.97 -0.26
CA LEU A 203 -7.05 29.97 0.66
C LEU A 203 -5.93 30.73 1.40
N SER A 204 -4.88 30.04 1.81
CA SER A 204 -3.71 30.66 2.44
C SER A 204 -2.98 31.61 1.50
N SER A 205 -2.84 31.27 0.22
CA SER A 205 -2.25 32.11 -0.82
C SER A 205 -3.08 33.38 -1.10
N ARG A 206 -4.39 33.34 -0.85
CA ARG A 206 -5.28 34.52 -0.89
C ARG A 206 -5.22 35.38 0.38
N GLY A 207 -4.34 35.05 1.33
CA GLY A 207 -4.07 35.82 2.53
C GLY A 207 -4.95 35.46 3.74
N LEU A 208 -5.73 34.40 3.70
CA LEU A 208 -6.53 33.98 4.84
C LEU A 208 -5.63 33.36 5.92
N LYS A 209 -5.59 33.96 7.08
CA LYS A 209 -4.79 33.50 8.23
C LYS A 209 -5.49 32.43 9.06
N ARG A 210 -6.81 32.39 9.09
CA ARG A 210 -7.64 31.38 9.74
C ARG A 210 -8.55 30.76 8.70
N LEU A 211 -8.62 29.43 8.69
CA LEU A 211 -9.46 28.66 7.79
C LEU A 211 -10.60 28.02 8.56
N SER A 212 -11.82 28.11 8.01
CA SER A 212 -12.99 27.40 8.55
C SER A 212 -13.33 26.16 7.70
N SER A 213 -14.12 25.25 8.26
CA SER A 213 -14.60 24.05 7.54
C SER A 213 -15.45 24.45 6.31
N GLU A 214 -16.28 25.48 6.44
CA GLU A 214 -17.14 25.97 5.35
C GLU A 214 -16.31 26.53 4.20
N GLN A 215 -15.26 27.32 4.51
CA GLN A 215 -14.37 27.88 3.49
C GLN A 215 -13.62 26.78 2.73
N LEU A 216 -13.11 25.79 3.43
CA LEU A 216 -12.43 24.66 2.82
C LEU A 216 -13.38 23.82 1.96
N SER A 217 -14.58 23.55 2.46
CA SER A 217 -15.60 22.81 1.71
C SER A 217 -16.05 23.56 0.45
N ALA A 218 -16.27 24.87 0.57
CA ALA A 218 -16.61 25.72 -0.58
C ALA A 218 -15.49 25.78 -1.62
N GLU A 219 -14.24 25.91 -1.19
CA GLU A 219 -13.08 25.92 -2.10
C GLU A 219 -12.87 24.58 -2.80
N MET A 220 -13.12 23.44 -2.11
CA MET A 220 -13.10 22.12 -2.71
C MET A 220 -14.19 21.94 -3.78
N LEU A 221 -15.39 22.50 -3.58
CA LEU A 221 -16.47 22.47 -4.58
C LEU A 221 -16.18 23.42 -5.76
N ALA A 222 -15.63 24.61 -5.50
CA ALA A 222 -15.30 25.58 -6.54
C ALA A 222 -14.25 25.07 -7.53
N SER A 223 -13.36 24.18 -7.09
CA SER A 223 -12.35 23.58 -7.97
C SER A 223 -12.94 22.63 -9.03
N ASP A 224 -14.17 22.13 -8.87
CA ASP A 224 -14.87 21.32 -9.90
C ASP A 224 -15.43 22.18 -11.04
N GLY A 225 -15.77 23.44 -10.77
CA GLY A 225 -16.34 24.34 -11.77
C GLY A 225 -15.35 24.83 -12.82
N ASN A 226 -14.05 24.66 -12.59
CA ASN A 226 -12.99 25.15 -13.48
C ASN A 226 -12.27 24.01 -14.26
N GLY A 227 -12.77 22.78 -14.18
CA GLY A 227 -12.11 21.58 -14.71
C GLY A 227 -13.03 20.64 -15.48
N THR A 228 -13.98 21.15 -16.28
CA THR A 228 -14.76 20.31 -17.20
C THR A 228 -14.05 20.20 -18.55
N ALA A 229 -12.92 19.50 -18.59
CA ALA A 229 -12.50 18.74 -19.78
C ALA A 229 -11.30 17.86 -19.38
N ASN A 230 -11.47 16.55 -19.50
CA ASN A 230 -10.49 15.49 -19.28
C ASN A 230 -10.18 15.13 -17.82
N VAL A 231 -10.87 14.14 -17.32
CA VAL A 231 -10.33 12.87 -16.75
C VAL A 231 -11.52 11.97 -16.43
N ARG A 232 -12.08 11.35 -17.44
CA ARG A 232 -12.83 10.10 -17.33
C ARG A 232 -12.09 9.04 -18.12
N GLN A 233 -10.88 8.78 -17.71
CA GLN A 233 -10.13 7.56 -18.07
C GLN A 233 -8.92 7.55 -17.13
N ASP A 234 -8.74 6.45 -16.41
CA ASP A 234 -7.63 6.06 -15.55
C ASP A 234 -7.95 5.97 -14.04
N ALA A 235 -9.06 5.31 -13.72
CA ALA A 235 -9.24 4.73 -12.38
C ALA A 235 -8.53 3.37 -12.22
N ALA A 236 -7.51 3.08 -13.04
CA ALA A 236 -6.82 1.78 -13.03
C ALA A 236 -5.30 1.85 -12.83
N THR A 237 -4.70 3.05 -12.67
CA THR A 237 -3.25 3.13 -12.45
C THR A 237 -2.90 4.31 -11.55
N LEU A 238 -3.31 4.24 -10.29
CA LEU A 238 -2.66 4.97 -9.23
C LEU A 238 -1.75 3.97 -8.52
N THR A 239 -0.52 3.84 -9.00
CA THR A 239 0.61 3.58 -8.12
C THR A 239 0.64 4.76 -7.16
N PRO A 240 0.37 4.59 -5.88
CA PRO A 240 0.56 5.65 -4.93
C PRO A 240 2.08 5.77 -4.73
N SER A 241 2.67 6.85 -5.19
CA SER A 241 3.81 7.43 -4.50
C SER A 241 3.25 8.00 -3.20
N ASP A 242 2.86 7.10 -2.32
CA ASP A 242 2.31 7.40 -1.01
C ASP A 242 3.49 7.87 -0.15
N PRO A 243 3.46 9.06 0.47
CA PRO A 243 4.49 9.47 1.42
C PRO A 243 4.64 8.50 2.60
N GLN A 244 3.66 7.62 2.84
CA GLN A 244 3.81 6.49 3.76
C GLN A 244 4.70 5.38 3.18
N GLN A 245 4.74 5.21 1.88
CA GLN A 245 5.60 4.24 1.21
C GLN A 245 7.05 4.74 1.19
N THR A 246 7.27 6.02 0.92
CA THR A 246 8.60 6.64 1.06
C THR A 246 9.09 6.64 2.52
N ALA A 247 8.24 6.91 3.49
CA ALA A 247 8.62 6.85 4.91
C ALA A 247 8.89 5.41 5.39
N ILE A 248 8.19 4.40 4.84
CA ILE A 248 8.45 2.99 5.11
C ILE A 248 9.74 2.54 4.41
N GLU A 249 9.98 2.96 3.18
CA GLU A 249 11.22 2.69 2.42
C GLU A 249 12.42 3.38 3.05
N GLU A 250 12.30 4.63 3.51
CA GLU A 250 13.35 5.33 4.25
C GLU A 250 13.60 4.69 5.62
N SER A 251 12.56 4.29 6.34
CA SER A 251 12.69 3.56 7.62
C SER A 251 13.29 2.17 7.43
N ALA A 252 12.92 1.46 6.38
CA ALA A 252 13.49 0.17 6.02
C ALA A 252 14.97 0.31 5.58
N SER A 253 15.29 1.35 4.80
CA SER A 253 16.65 1.67 4.39
C SER A 253 17.54 2.03 5.58
N GLN A 254 17.06 2.89 6.49
CA GLN A 254 17.77 3.23 7.72
C GLN A 254 18.00 2.03 8.63
N THR A 255 17.03 1.11 8.69
CA THR A 255 17.15 -0.13 9.46
C THR A 255 18.18 -1.08 8.84
N LEU A 256 18.20 -1.18 7.51
CA LEU A 256 19.19 -1.96 6.76
C LEU A 256 20.59 -1.36 6.89
N ASP A 257 20.74 -0.05 6.83
CA ASP A 257 22.02 0.66 7.03
C ASP A 257 22.55 0.46 8.46
N THR A 258 21.65 0.50 9.46
CA THR A 258 22.00 0.24 10.86
C THR A 258 22.41 -1.22 11.09
N LEU A 259 21.71 -2.17 10.49
CA LEU A 259 22.07 -3.59 10.53
C LEU A 259 23.37 -3.86 9.78
N SER A 260 23.59 -3.22 8.65
CA SER A 260 24.84 -3.33 7.86
C SER A 260 26.04 -2.76 8.62
N ALA A 261 25.86 -1.64 9.33
CA ALA A 261 26.88 -1.07 10.21
C ALA A 261 27.19 -1.95 11.42
N MET A 262 26.18 -2.61 11.99
CA MET A 262 26.38 -3.57 13.09
C MET A 262 27.10 -4.85 12.65
N ILE A 263 26.86 -5.32 11.44
CA ILE A 263 27.50 -6.52 10.87
C ILE A 263 28.94 -6.18 10.42
N GLY A 264 29.20 -4.96 9.93
CA GLY A 264 30.52 -4.51 9.52
C GLY A 264 31.51 -4.29 10.67
N CYS A 265 31.04 -4.15 11.91
CA CYS A 265 31.90 -3.96 13.10
C CYS A 265 32.41 -5.26 13.73
N GLY A 266 31.99 -6.45 13.21
CA GLY A 266 32.31 -7.76 13.78
C GLY A 266 33.38 -8.57 13.05
N ALA A 267 33.98 -8.08 11.95
CA ALA A 267 34.97 -8.81 11.17
C ALA A 267 36.41 -8.36 11.49
N THR A 268 36.86 -8.66 12.71
CA THR A 268 38.30 -8.68 13.01
C THR A 268 38.90 -9.95 12.42
N GLN A 269 39.78 -9.79 11.43
CA GLN A 269 40.56 -10.84 10.79
C GLN A 269 41.37 -11.61 11.82
N GLN A 270 41.19 -12.93 11.87
CA GLN A 270 42.23 -13.84 12.37
C GLN A 270 42.91 -14.53 11.18
N PRO A 271 44.26 -14.61 11.17
CA PRO A 271 44.97 -15.23 10.07
C PRO A 271 44.85 -16.73 10.10
N VAL A 272 44.46 -17.32 8.97
CA VAL A 272 44.41 -18.78 8.78
C VAL A 272 45.86 -19.29 8.60
N ASN A 273 46.32 -20.05 9.58
CA ASN A 273 47.54 -20.84 9.49
C ASN A 273 47.38 -21.93 8.40
N LYS A 274 48.27 -21.92 7.42
CA LYS A 274 48.53 -23.03 6.51
C LYS A 274 49.05 -24.25 7.31
N VAL A 275 48.34 -25.34 7.22
CA VAL A 275 48.90 -26.67 7.51
C VAL A 275 48.95 -27.44 6.19
N THR A 276 50.21 -27.69 5.79
CA THR A 276 50.60 -28.65 4.73
C THR A 276 50.60 -30.05 5.33
N VAL A 277 49.91 -30.99 4.78
CA VAL A 277 50.33 -32.36 4.42
C VAL A 277 49.27 -32.92 3.46
#